data_6982e209952069cc35e6038a028b3d27
#
_entry.id   6982e209952069cc35e6038a028b3d27
#
_cell.length_a   1.000
_cell.length_b   1.000
_cell.length_c   1.000
_cell.angle_alpha   90.00
_cell.angle_beta   90.00
_cell.angle_gamma   90.00
#
_symmetry.space_group_name_H-M   'P 1'
#
loop_
_entity.id
_entity.type
_entity.pdbx_description
1 polymer ?
#
loop_
_entity_poly.entity_id
_entity_poly.type
_entity_poly.pdbx_seq_one_letter_code
_entity_poly.pdbx_strand_id
1 'polypeptide(L)'
;RMKQLFTLLLLITFSNLIAQKIDLSAINSVADAEEYIKRDSSVFVIIDYISTTKDSLTYYENQFNEKAKTENIKFLEAKPSVSMKVNYIFFDGKKLSKKEIDLKRQEILNLYNKGVSSDELVAQYTMDNNSKPGGNFGWIDDVNVEPTFREAVKKHKKGDVFLVDTPELNWYHVVFKLYDDVEKIILYYVKVI
;
A
#
# COMPACT_ATOMS: atom_id res chain seq x y z
N ARG A 1 49.95 26.69 -47.65
CA ARG A 1 48.52 26.42 -47.33
C ARG A 1 48.44 25.91 -45.90
N MET A 2 48.28 26.85 -44.96
CA MET A 2 48.03 26.53 -43.53
C MET A 2 46.53 26.27 -43.35
N LYS A 3 46.19 25.07 -42.86
CA LYS A 3 44.86 24.77 -42.43
C LYS A 3 44.71 25.21 -40.94
N GLN A 4 43.94 26.24 -40.73
CA GLN A 4 43.55 26.63 -39.37
C GLN A 4 42.58 25.62 -38.82
N LEU A 5 42.97 24.96 -37.72
CA LEU A 5 42.13 24.07 -36.95
C LEU A 5 41.31 24.93 -35.96
N PHE A 6 40.03 25.13 -36.21
CA PHE A 6 39.13 25.77 -35.26
C PHE A 6 38.79 24.74 -34.17
N THR A 7 39.43 24.88 -33.01
CA THR A 7 39.04 24.11 -31.81
C THR A 7 37.85 24.81 -31.17
N LEU A 8 36.66 24.25 -31.36
CA LEU A 8 35.45 24.69 -30.68
C LEU A 8 35.55 24.28 -29.22
N LEU A 9 35.90 25.21 -28.33
CA LEU A 9 35.91 25.00 -26.88
C LEU A 9 34.45 25.02 -26.40
N LEU A 10 33.87 23.83 -26.20
CA LEU A 10 32.54 23.67 -25.63
C LEU A 10 32.67 23.98 -24.12
N LEU A 11 32.36 25.20 -23.73
CA LEU A 11 32.18 25.59 -22.33
C LEU A 11 30.91 24.89 -21.82
N ILE A 12 31.11 23.71 -21.23
CA ILE A 12 30.07 23.08 -20.40
C ILE A 12 29.99 23.92 -19.13
N THR A 13 29.08 24.87 -19.10
CA THR A 13 28.65 25.48 -17.85
C THR A 13 27.97 24.39 -17.01
N PHE A 14 28.73 23.80 -16.10
CA PHE A 14 28.13 23.10 -14.98
C PHE A 14 27.35 24.16 -14.20
N SER A 15 26.07 24.33 -14.54
CA SER A 15 25.13 24.90 -13.62
C SER A 15 25.15 23.99 -12.38
N ASN A 16 25.75 24.49 -11.31
CA ASN A 16 25.60 23.93 -10.00
C ASN A 16 24.08 23.92 -9.74
N LEU A 17 23.43 22.80 -10.02
CA LEU A 17 22.14 22.49 -9.41
C LEU A 17 22.46 22.35 -7.92
N ILE A 18 22.47 23.50 -7.22
CA ILE A 18 22.34 23.49 -5.77
C ILE A 18 20.99 22.82 -5.56
N ALA A 19 21.01 21.56 -5.14
CA ALA A 19 19.80 20.86 -4.71
C ALA A 19 19.14 21.78 -3.69
N GLN A 20 18.08 22.46 -4.10
CA GLN A 20 17.40 23.42 -3.25
C GLN A 20 16.92 22.61 -2.05
N LYS A 21 17.50 22.86 -0.88
CA LYS A 21 17.11 22.15 0.34
C LYS A 21 15.64 22.45 0.56
N ILE A 22 14.82 21.43 0.36
CA ILE A 22 13.38 21.55 0.50
C ILE A 22 13.09 21.81 1.97
N ASP A 23 12.41 22.91 2.24
CA ASP A 23 11.98 23.24 3.58
C ASP A 23 10.70 22.47 3.91
N LEU A 24 10.83 21.41 4.70
CA LEU A 24 9.71 20.63 5.21
C LEU A 24 8.96 21.33 6.38
N SER A 25 9.40 22.52 6.82
CA SER A 25 8.80 23.18 7.99
C SER A 25 7.32 23.50 7.80
N ALA A 26 6.91 23.83 6.58
CA ALA A 26 5.51 24.14 6.23
C ALA A 26 4.59 22.91 6.11
N ILE A 27 5.15 21.70 6.05
CA ILE A 27 4.39 20.46 5.91
C ILE A 27 4.17 19.88 7.31
N ASN A 28 2.95 19.96 7.83
CA ASN A 28 2.63 19.53 9.20
C ASN A 28 1.63 18.36 9.27
N SER A 29 1.04 17.99 8.14
CA SER A 29 0.08 16.89 8.01
C SER A 29 0.27 16.14 6.71
N VAL A 30 -0.37 14.98 6.58
CA VAL A 30 -0.43 14.25 5.30
C VAL A 30 -1.10 15.12 4.23
N ALA A 31 -2.16 15.85 4.58
CA ALA A 31 -2.86 16.73 3.63
C ALA A 31 -1.96 17.86 3.12
N ASP A 32 -1.16 18.49 3.99
CA ASP A 32 -0.18 19.51 3.56
C ASP A 32 0.87 18.92 2.61
N ALA A 33 1.32 17.70 2.89
CA ALA A 33 2.29 17.01 2.04
C ALA A 33 1.70 16.68 0.66
N GLU A 34 0.46 16.20 0.59
CA GLU A 34 -0.25 15.95 -0.66
C GLU A 34 -0.45 17.22 -1.48
N GLU A 35 -0.82 18.34 -0.84
CA GLU A 35 -0.96 19.63 -1.50
C GLU A 35 0.39 20.12 -2.02
N TYR A 36 1.45 19.98 -1.23
CA TYR A 36 2.80 20.35 -1.62
C TYR A 36 3.26 19.60 -2.88
N ILE A 37 3.08 18.27 -2.90
CA ILE A 37 3.42 17.40 -4.04
C ILE A 37 2.62 17.80 -5.31
N LYS A 38 1.34 18.10 -5.16
CA LYS A 38 0.50 18.56 -6.28
C LYS A 38 0.94 19.91 -6.86
N ARG A 39 1.40 20.81 -6.00
CA ARG A 39 1.80 22.16 -6.40
C ARG A 39 3.14 22.22 -7.10
N ASP A 40 4.09 21.39 -6.69
CA ASP A 40 5.46 21.39 -7.20
C ASP A 40 5.91 19.97 -7.55
N SER A 41 5.71 19.59 -8.80
CA SER A 41 6.12 18.29 -9.33
C SER A 41 7.63 18.17 -9.59
N SER A 42 8.39 19.24 -9.42
CA SER A 42 9.87 19.22 -9.58
C SER A 42 10.59 18.70 -8.34
N VAL A 43 9.84 18.52 -7.25
CA VAL A 43 10.37 18.14 -5.95
C VAL A 43 10.04 16.67 -5.67
N PHE A 44 11.07 15.89 -5.40
CA PHE A 44 10.92 14.48 -5.03
C PHE A 44 10.63 14.34 -3.54
N VAL A 45 9.40 14.67 -3.12
CA VAL A 45 8.89 14.44 -1.78
C VAL A 45 8.02 13.19 -1.79
N ILE A 46 8.28 12.28 -0.86
CA ILE A 46 7.50 11.06 -0.69
C ILE A 46 6.81 11.11 0.68
N ILE A 47 5.52 10.80 0.69
CA ILE A 47 4.78 10.44 1.90
C ILE A 47 4.95 8.93 2.07
N ASP A 48 5.41 8.53 3.25
CA ASP A 48 5.61 7.13 3.59
C ASP A 48 5.07 6.88 5.01
N TYR A 49 4.98 5.63 5.44
CA TYR A 49 4.41 5.32 6.74
C TYR A 49 5.09 4.12 7.41
N ILE A 50 4.94 4.05 8.73
CA ILE A 50 5.29 2.87 9.54
C ILE A 50 4.03 2.43 10.30
N SER A 51 3.70 1.14 10.20
CA SER A 51 2.68 0.51 11.03
C SER A 51 3.34 -0.07 12.30
N THR A 52 2.84 0.31 13.46
CA THR A 52 3.41 -0.12 14.75
C THR A 52 2.34 -0.33 15.80
N THR A 53 2.74 -0.82 16.98
CA THR A 53 1.88 -0.92 18.15
C THR A 53 2.00 0.33 19.02
N LYS A 54 1.03 0.57 19.90
CA LYS A 54 1.03 1.70 20.84
C LYS A 54 2.30 1.72 21.70
N ASP A 55 2.76 0.56 22.13
CA ASP A 55 3.93 0.44 23.01
C ASP A 55 5.25 0.82 22.31
N SER A 56 5.28 0.73 20.98
CA SER A 56 6.46 1.07 20.18
C SER A 56 6.42 2.50 19.62
N LEU A 57 5.36 3.27 19.87
CA LEU A 57 5.17 4.61 19.35
C LEU A 57 6.36 5.53 19.68
N THR A 58 6.69 5.67 20.96
CA THR A 58 7.78 6.54 21.44
C THR A 58 9.14 6.14 20.86
N TYR A 59 9.37 4.85 20.65
CA TYR A 59 10.60 4.38 20.01
C TYR A 59 10.73 4.95 18.58
N TYR A 60 9.67 4.84 17.77
CA TYR A 60 9.69 5.34 16.39
C TYR A 60 9.74 6.86 16.32
N GLU A 61 9.03 7.59 17.18
CA GLU A 61 9.13 9.05 17.28
C GLU A 61 10.57 9.50 17.54
N ASN A 62 11.25 8.84 18.47
CA ASN A 62 12.67 9.12 18.75
C ASN A 62 13.56 8.80 17.53
N GLN A 63 13.30 7.71 16.82
CA GLN A 63 14.04 7.38 15.59
C GLN A 63 13.86 8.46 14.50
N PHE A 64 12.65 9.00 14.33
CA PHE A 64 12.41 10.11 13.40
C PHE A 64 13.17 11.36 13.81
N ASN A 65 13.15 11.72 15.09
CA ASN A 65 13.86 12.88 15.60
C ASN A 65 15.39 12.77 15.39
N GLU A 66 15.96 11.58 15.56
CA GLU A 66 17.39 11.35 15.28
C GLU A 66 17.70 11.42 13.78
N LYS A 67 16.90 10.78 12.94
CA LYS A 67 17.08 10.81 11.49
C LYS A 67 16.92 12.22 10.92
N ALA A 68 16.00 13.02 11.43
CA ALA A 68 15.78 14.40 10.98
C ALA A 68 17.00 15.32 11.18
N LYS A 69 17.98 14.92 12.00
CA LYS A 69 19.24 15.67 12.19
C LYS A 69 20.18 15.54 11.00
N THR A 70 20.10 14.43 10.25
CA THR A 70 21.03 14.09 9.17
C THR A 70 20.34 13.87 7.82
N GLU A 71 19.07 13.54 7.83
CA GLU A 71 18.24 13.28 6.66
C GLU A 71 17.17 14.36 6.52
N ASN A 72 16.72 14.62 5.28
CA ASN A 72 15.59 15.51 5.06
C ASN A 72 14.28 14.73 5.18
N ILE A 73 13.95 14.40 6.43
CA ILE A 73 12.78 13.63 6.83
C ILE A 73 12.02 14.39 7.93
N LYS A 74 10.70 14.30 7.94
CA LYS A 74 9.86 14.90 8.98
C LYS A 74 8.71 13.97 9.33
N PHE A 75 8.54 13.68 10.63
CA PHE A 75 7.34 13.07 11.16
C PHE A 75 6.15 14.05 11.03
N LEU A 76 5.01 13.53 10.61
CA LEU A 76 3.80 14.33 10.39
C LEU A 76 2.76 14.07 11.50
N GLU A 77 2.25 12.85 11.52
CA GLU A 77 1.14 12.50 12.41
C GLU A 77 1.09 11.00 12.71
N ALA A 78 0.44 10.64 13.81
CA ALA A 78 0.12 9.28 14.18
C ALA A 78 -1.40 9.08 14.19
N LYS A 79 -1.89 8.05 13.50
CA LYS A 79 -3.33 7.73 13.45
C LYS A 79 -3.59 6.32 13.94
N PRO A 80 -4.63 6.13 14.78
CA PRO A 80 -5.13 4.79 15.08
C PRO A 80 -5.52 4.05 13.82
N SER A 81 -5.19 2.77 13.77
CA SER A 81 -5.47 1.88 12.65
C SER A 81 -5.67 0.46 13.13
N VAL A 82 -5.99 -0.43 12.21
CA VAL A 82 -6.07 -1.86 12.46
C VAL A 82 -5.30 -2.62 11.38
N SER A 83 -4.57 -3.66 11.79
CA SER A 83 -4.08 -4.67 10.87
C SER A 83 -5.06 -5.82 10.82
N MET A 84 -5.40 -6.24 9.62
CA MET A 84 -6.32 -7.33 9.34
C MET A 84 -5.59 -8.45 8.62
N LYS A 85 -6.01 -9.69 8.82
CA LYS A 85 -5.46 -10.83 8.09
C LYS A 85 -6.58 -11.72 7.59
N VAL A 86 -6.59 -11.95 6.28
CA VAL A 86 -7.59 -12.76 5.59
C VAL A 86 -6.93 -13.71 4.61
N ASN A 87 -7.61 -14.80 4.30
CA ASN A 87 -7.39 -15.52 3.06
C ASN A 87 -8.43 -15.04 2.05
N TYR A 88 -8.08 -14.95 0.78
CA TYR A 88 -9.06 -14.59 -0.23
C TYR A 88 -8.80 -15.32 -1.55
N ILE A 89 -9.86 -15.47 -2.31
CA ILE A 89 -9.85 -15.94 -3.69
C ILE A 89 -10.23 -14.75 -4.56
N PHE A 90 -9.40 -14.45 -5.54
CA PHE A 90 -9.62 -13.38 -6.51
C PHE A 90 -10.11 -13.94 -7.84
N PHE A 91 -11.11 -13.28 -8.43
CA PHE A 91 -11.59 -13.49 -9.79
C PHE A 91 -11.47 -12.22 -10.61
N ASP A 92 -10.87 -12.34 -11.79
CA ASP A 92 -10.73 -11.27 -12.76
C ASP A 92 -11.96 -11.25 -13.70
N GLY A 93 -12.81 -10.26 -13.53
CA GLY A 93 -14.00 -10.05 -14.35
C GLY A 93 -13.72 -9.65 -15.80
N LYS A 94 -12.45 -9.38 -16.16
CA LYS A 94 -12.03 -9.23 -17.56
C LYS A 94 -11.87 -10.58 -18.26
N LYS A 95 -11.68 -11.67 -17.48
CA LYS A 95 -11.45 -13.03 -18.00
C LYS A 95 -12.68 -13.93 -17.84
N LEU A 96 -13.52 -13.65 -16.85
CA LEU A 96 -14.72 -14.44 -16.55
C LEU A 96 -15.95 -13.52 -16.53
N SER A 97 -17.07 -14.00 -17.03
CA SER A 97 -18.36 -13.33 -16.85
C SER A 97 -18.80 -13.34 -15.39
N LYS A 98 -19.62 -12.37 -14.99
CA LYS A 98 -20.19 -12.33 -13.64
C LYS A 98 -20.94 -13.64 -13.28
N LYS A 99 -21.64 -14.23 -14.24
CA LYS A 99 -22.34 -15.51 -14.06
C LYS A 99 -21.39 -16.67 -13.74
N GLU A 100 -20.26 -16.75 -14.43
CA GLU A 100 -19.24 -17.78 -14.17
C GLU A 100 -18.59 -17.58 -12.79
N ILE A 101 -18.31 -16.32 -12.45
CA ILE A 101 -17.78 -15.96 -11.12
C ILE A 101 -18.76 -16.38 -10.03
N ASP A 102 -20.03 -16.07 -10.18
CA ASP A 102 -21.06 -16.41 -9.16
C ASP A 102 -21.23 -17.92 -8.99
N LEU A 103 -21.18 -18.69 -10.08
CA LEU A 103 -21.20 -20.16 -10.01
C LEU A 103 -19.98 -20.71 -9.25
N LYS A 104 -18.78 -20.21 -9.56
CA LYS A 104 -17.55 -20.59 -8.86
C LYS A 104 -17.58 -20.22 -7.37
N ARG A 105 -18.07 -19.04 -7.03
CA ARG A 105 -18.24 -18.60 -5.65
C ARG A 105 -19.18 -19.51 -4.87
N GLN A 106 -20.28 -19.90 -5.49
CA GLN A 106 -21.25 -20.81 -4.86
C GLN A 106 -20.64 -22.20 -4.64
N GLU A 107 -19.88 -22.71 -5.59
CA GLU A 107 -19.11 -23.94 -5.45
C GLU A 107 -18.12 -23.86 -4.28
N ILE A 108 -17.33 -22.79 -4.20
CA ILE A 108 -16.35 -22.54 -3.14
C ILE A 108 -17.03 -22.52 -1.76
N LEU A 109 -18.12 -21.78 -1.61
CA LEU A 109 -18.86 -21.72 -0.36
C LEU A 109 -19.41 -23.09 0.04
N ASN A 110 -19.89 -23.88 -0.91
CA ASN A 110 -20.34 -25.25 -0.66
C ASN A 110 -19.21 -26.18 -0.24
N LEU A 111 -18.04 -26.08 -0.87
CA LEU A 111 -16.85 -26.88 -0.51
C LEU A 111 -16.33 -26.49 0.88
N TYR A 112 -16.25 -25.19 1.18
CA TYR A 112 -15.86 -24.69 2.50
C TYR A 112 -16.80 -25.21 3.60
N ASN A 113 -18.10 -25.16 3.38
CA ASN A 113 -19.10 -25.71 4.31
C ASN A 113 -19.02 -27.24 4.49
N LYS A 114 -18.39 -27.95 3.54
CA LYS A 114 -18.10 -29.39 3.66
C LYS A 114 -16.73 -29.66 4.32
N GLY A 115 -16.02 -28.62 4.76
CA GLY A 115 -14.77 -28.73 5.50
C GLY A 115 -13.50 -28.65 4.65
N VAL A 116 -13.60 -28.30 3.36
CA VAL A 116 -12.40 -28.01 2.56
C VAL A 116 -11.76 -26.73 3.10
N SER A 117 -10.47 -26.74 3.32
CA SER A 117 -9.77 -25.60 3.92
C SER A 117 -9.74 -24.40 2.98
N SER A 118 -9.72 -23.19 3.55
CA SER A 118 -9.55 -21.96 2.76
C SER A 118 -8.26 -21.96 1.96
N ASP A 119 -7.19 -22.58 2.48
CA ASP A 119 -5.88 -22.68 1.84
C ASP A 119 -5.95 -23.50 0.56
N GLU A 120 -6.61 -24.65 0.61
CA GLU A 120 -6.84 -25.50 -0.57
C GLU A 120 -7.71 -24.79 -1.61
N LEU A 121 -8.78 -24.12 -1.17
CA LEU A 121 -9.67 -23.37 -2.06
C LEU A 121 -8.95 -22.20 -2.73
N VAL A 122 -8.12 -21.46 -1.99
CA VAL A 122 -7.29 -20.40 -2.59
C VAL A 122 -6.34 -20.97 -3.62
N ALA A 123 -5.61 -22.04 -3.29
CA ALA A 123 -4.66 -22.66 -4.21
C ALA A 123 -5.32 -23.15 -5.52
N GLN A 124 -6.57 -23.59 -5.43
CA GLN A 124 -7.32 -24.13 -6.56
C GLN A 124 -8.03 -23.07 -7.43
N TYR A 125 -8.55 -21.99 -6.82
CA TYR A 125 -9.50 -21.10 -7.49
C TYR A 125 -9.00 -19.69 -7.74
N THR A 126 -7.98 -19.18 -7.00
CA THR A 126 -7.55 -17.79 -7.16
C THR A 126 -6.91 -17.54 -8.53
N MET A 127 -7.21 -16.41 -9.12
CA MET A 127 -6.70 -16.03 -10.44
C MET A 127 -5.54 -15.03 -10.37
N ASP A 128 -5.16 -14.59 -9.18
CA ASP A 128 -3.98 -13.74 -9.01
C ASP A 128 -2.70 -14.57 -8.81
N ASN A 129 -1.55 -13.90 -8.99
CA ASN A 129 -0.25 -14.53 -8.79
C ASN A 129 0.12 -14.70 -7.31
N ASN A 130 -0.75 -14.34 -6.40
CA ASN A 130 -0.55 -14.42 -4.97
C ASN A 130 -0.89 -15.82 -4.41
N SER A 131 -0.66 -16.83 -5.23
CA SER A 131 -0.84 -18.26 -4.90
C SER A 131 0.22 -18.79 -3.92
N LYS A 132 0.69 -17.96 -2.98
CA LYS A 132 1.46 -18.50 -1.86
C LYS A 132 0.58 -19.51 -1.13
N PRO A 133 1.16 -20.63 -0.64
CA PRO A 133 0.40 -21.62 0.10
C PRO A 133 -0.50 -20.93 1.14
N GLY A 134 -1.80 -21.16 1.02
CA GLY A 134 -2.80 -20.62 1.93
C GLY A 134 -3.40 -19.26 1.57
N GLY A 135 -3.09 -18.66 0.41
CA GLY A 135 -3.66 -17.35 0.04
C GLY A 135 -3.43 -16.25 1.06
N ASN A 136 -2.46 -16.47 1.94
CA ASN A 136 -2.15 -15.61 3.06
C ASN A 136 -1.44 -14.36 2.56
N PHE A 137 -2.19 -13.30 2.38
CA PHE A 137 -1.66 -12.00 1.98
C PHE A 137 -0.74 -11.36 3.05
N GLY A 138 -0.68 -11.95 4.23
CA GLY A 138 -0.05 -11.38 5.42
C GLY A 138 -1.01 -10.47 6.18
N TRP A 139 -0.47 -9.67 7.08
CA TRP A 139 -1.21 -8.61 7.74
C TRP A 139 -1.38 -7.43 6.81
N ILE A 140 -2.61 -6.98 6.62
CA ILE A 140 -3.00 -5.87 5.78
C ILE A 140 -3.23 -4.67 6.67
N ASP A 141 -2.44 -3.64 6.50
CA ASP A 141 -2.69 -2.36 7.16
C ASP A 141 -3.72 -1.53 6.38
N ASP A 142 -4.38 -0.65 7.10
CA ASP A 142 -5.48 0.19 6.62
C ASP A 142 -5.13 1.09 5.42
N VAL A 143 -3.87 1.23 5.09
CA VAL A 143 -3.36 2.14 4.06
C VAL A 143 -3.02 1.48 2.72
N ASN A 144 -2.93 0.14 2.67
CA ASN A 144 -2.37 -0.59 1.52
C ASN A 144 -3.37 -1.33 0.68
N VAL A 145 -4.65 -1.22 0.97
CA VAL A 145 -5.69 -2.07 0.39
C VAL A 145 -6.75 -1.22 -0.27
N GLU A 146 -7.27 -1.73 -1.38
CA GLU A 146 -8.39 -1.09 -2.07
C GLU A 146 -9.52 -0.79 -1.07
N PRO A 147 -10.07 0.45 -1.09
CA PRO A 147 -10.99 0.91 -0.05
C PRO A 147 -12.24 0.06 0.13
N THR A 148 -12.87 -0.41 -0.96
CA THR A 148 -14.08 -1.24 -0.89
C THR A 148 -13.80 -2.57 -0.21
N PHE A 149 -12.67 -3.21 -0.57
CA PHE A 149 -12.22 -4.45 0.06
C PHE A 149 -11.94 -4.24 1.56
N ARG A 150 -11.19 -3.20 1.89
CA ARG A 150 -10.83 -2.83 3.26
C ARG A 150 -12.08 -2.65 4.14
N GLU A 151 -13.03 -1.83 3.70
CA GLU A 151 -14.25 -1.55 4.44
C GLU A 151 -15.14 -2.79 4.60
N ALA A 152 -15.13 -3.69 3.61
CA ALA A 152 -15.82 -4.97 3.73
C ALA A 152 -15.17 -5.84 4.81
N VAL A 153 -13.82 -5.97 4.80
CA VAL A 153 -13.09 -6.77 5.81
C VAL A 153 -13.31 -6.23 7.23
N LYS A 154 -13.33 -4.91 7.40
CA LYS A 154 -13.59 -4.28 8.71
C LYS A 154 -14.97 -4.59 9.29
N LYS A 155 -15.97 -4.73 8.44
CA LYS A 155 -17.37 -5.02 8.87
C LYS A 155 -17.59 -6.46 9.33
N HIS A 156 -16.65 -7.35 9.06
CA HIS A 156 -16.75 -8.77 9.36
C HIS A 156 -15.84 -9.16 10.53
N LYS A 157 -16.19 -10.23 11.22
CA LYS A 157 -15.44 -10.79 12.35
C LYS A 157 -14.74 -12.09 11.97
N LYS A 158 -13.81 -12.52 12.79
CA LYS A 158 -13.21 -13.87 12.68
C LYS A 158 -14.25 -14.96 12.58
N GLY A 159 -14.07 -15.84 11.61
CA GLY A 159 -14.97 -16.93 11.26
C GLY A 159 -15.93 -16.62 10.12
N ASP A 160 -16.10 -15.35 9.75
CA ASP A 160 -16.97 -14.98 8.63
C ASP A 160 -16.34 -15.34 7.28
N VAL A 161 -17.22 -15.75 6.36
CA VAL A 161 -16.90 -15.88 4.93
C VAL A 161 -17.88 -15.02 4.16
N PHE A 162 -17.36 -14.15 3.29
CA PHE A 162 -18.17 -13.17 2.59
C PHE A 162 -17.62 -12.84 1.20
N LEU A 163 -18.44 -12.16 0.42
CA LEU A 163 -18.11 -11.75 -0.94
C LEU A 163 -17.79 -10.25 -0.97
N VAL A 164 -16.79 -9.89 -1.76
CA VAL A 164 -16.47 -8.48 -2.04
C VAL A 164 -16.41 -8.28 -3.53
N ASP A 165 -17.18 -7.32 -4.03
CA ASP A 165 -17.24 -6.92 -5.42
C ASP A 165 -16.75 -5.48 -5.57
N THR A 166 -15.80 -5.26 -6.47
CA THR A 166 -15.35 -3.94 -6.93
C THR A 166 -15.53 -3.90 -8.47
N PRO A 167 -16.77 -3.75 -8.96
CA PRO A 167 -17.10 -3.93 -10.38
C PRO A 167 -16.36 -2.94 -11.29
N GLU A 168 -16.08 -1.72 -10.83
CA GLU A 168 -15.34 -0.68 -11.54
C GLU A 168 -13.90 -1.10 -11.87
N LEU A 169 -13.31 -2.02 -11.07
CA LEU A 169 -12.01 -2.63 -11.31
C LEU A 169 -12.12 -4.02 -11.95
N ASN A 170 -13.32 -4.56 -12.12
CA ASN A 170 -13.58 -5.94 -12.49
C ASN A 170 -13.01 -6.96 -11.49
N TRP A 171 -13.01 -6.62 -10.21
CA TRP A 171 -12.47 -7.45 -9.15
C TRP A 171 -13.59 -8.07 -8.31
N TYR A 172 -13.48 -9.37 -8.09
CA TYR A 172 -14.48 -10.15 -7.37
C TYR A 172 -13.78 -11.12 -6.43
N HIS A 173 -14.17 -11.12 -5.16
CA HIS A 173 -13.48 -11.93 -4.15
C HIS A 173 -14.44 -12.83 -3.37
N VAL A 174 -13.89 -13.96 -2.89
CA VAL A 174 -14.38 -14.69 -1.73
C VAL A 174 -13.38 -14.51 -0.62
N VAL A 175 -13.79 -14.01 0.53
CA VAL A 175 -12.92 -13.65 1.64
C VAL A 175 -13.22 -14.52 2.85
N PHE A 176 -12.17 -15.06 3.47
CA PHE A 176 -12.23 -15.86 4.69
C PHE A 176 -11.51 -15.08 5.80
N LYS A 177 -12.25 -14.55 6.77
CA LYS A 177 -11.67 -13.84 7.90
C LYS A 177 -11.30 -14.80 9.02
N LEU A 178 -10.07 -15.30 9.00
CA LEU A 178 -9.59 -16.35 9.90
C LEU A 178 -8.98 -15.83 11.20
N TYR A 179 -8.70 -14.53 11.28
CA TYR A 179 -7.96 -13.91 12.37
C TYR A 179 -8.73 -12.72 12.93
N ASP A 180 -8.52 -12.46 14.22
CA ASP A 180 -8.95 -11.20 14.84
C ASP A 180 -8.10 -10.04 14.34
N ASP A 181 -8.69 -8.86 14.28
CA ASP A 181 -7.99 -7.63 13.93
C ASP A 181 -7.02 -7.25 15.07
N VAL A 182 -5.90 -6.65 14.71
CA VAL A 182 -4.90 -6.17 15.67
C VAL A 182 -4.83 -4.64 15.61
N GLU A 183 -5.04 -4.00 16.77
CA GLU A 183 -4.88 -2.56 16.90
C GLU A 183 -3.46 -2.14 16.54
N LYS A 184 -3.35 -1.10 15.73
CA LYS A 184 -2.10 -0.52 15.26
C LYS A 184 -2.17 1.00 15.31
N ILE A 185 -0.99 1.61 15.16
CA ILE A 185 -0.83 3.03 14.91
C ILE A 185 -0.05 3.17 13.61
N ILE A 186 -0.54 4.00 12.71
CA ILE A 186 0.18 4.37 11.50
C ILE A 186 0.87 5.70 11.76
N LEU A 187 2.19 5.70 11.64
CA LEU A 187 3.05 6.88 11.73
C LEU A 187 3.35 7.36 10.32
N TYR A 188 2.80 8.52 9.95
CA TYR A 188 3.07 9.14 8.67
C TYR A 188 4.28 10.06 8.75
N TYR A 189 5.11 10.02 7.74
CA TYR A 189 6.24 10.90 7.61
C TYR A 189 6.49 11.29 6.14
N VAL A 190 7.16 12.38 5.96
CA VAL A 190 7.61 12.86 4.65
C VAL A 190 9.12 12.80 4.57
N LYS A 191 9.63 12.41 3.42
CA LYS A 191 11.06 12.46 3.11
C LYS A 191 11.31 13.04 1.73
N VAL A 192 12.44 13.70 1.58
CA VAL A 192 12.98 14.14 0.28
C VAL A 192 13.93 13.08 -0.24
N ILE A 193 13.82 12.74 -1.52
CA ILE A 193 14.70 11.79 -2.22
C ILE A 193 15.70 12.57 -3.08
#